data_c6f00a9003cf7f838fb1595bc2d82b5d
#
_entry.id   c6f00a9003cf7f838fb1595bc2d82b5d
#
_cell.length_a   1.000
_cell.length_b   1.000
_cell.length_c   1.000
_cell.angle_alpha   90.00
_cell.angle_beta   90.00
_cell.angle_gamma   90.00
#
_symmetry.space_group_name_H-M   'P 1'
#
loop_
_entity.id
_entity.type
_entity.pdbx_description
1 polymer ?
#
loop_
_entity_poly.entity_id
_entity_poly.type
_entity_poly.pdbx_seq_one_letter_code
_entity_poly.pdbx_strand_id
1 'polypeptide(L)'
;LRILGPLYFVGTKGLGAFLFTTSEGHILMNTGMPSSGPMIVDSVRKLGFRPEDIKLMINGHAHIDHAGAFAYLKDRFGAQLAVMKDDVAAMESGDRGDFKYADDFLYPPAKVDRVLRDGDTIRMGDVLLTAYHTPGHTRGATTWIANLVVDGKAYVVAFPDGAGFNPGYR
;
A
#
# COMPACT_ATOMS: atom_id res chain seq x y z
N LEU A 1 -7.49 8.56 -11.73
CA LEU A 1 -7.02 9.95 -11.96
C LEU A 1 -5.48 9.97 -12.00
N ARG A 2 -4.87 10.53 -13.06
CA ARG A 2 -3.41 10.77 -13.09
C ARG A 2 -3.06 11.92 -12.14
N ILE A 3 -2.10 11.70 -11.25
CA ILE A 3 -1.62 12.72 -10.30
C ILE A 3 -0.37 13.40 -10.86
N LEU A 4 0.69 12.60 -11.12
CA LEU A 4 1.97 13.12 -11.58
C LEU A 4 2.77 12.01 -12.29
N GLY A 5 3.12 12.20 -13.55
CA GLY A 5 3.92 11.23 -14.31
C GLY A 5 3.37 9.82 -14.22
N PRO A 6 4.11 8.86 -13.63
CA PRO A 6 3.68 7.47 -13.47
C PRO A 6 2.75 7.21 -12.28
N LEU A 7 2.38 8.24 -11.51
CA LEU A 7 1.57 8.14 -10.31
C LEU A 7 0.09 8.41 -10.59
N TYR A 8 -0.78 7.45 -10.23
CA TYR A 8 -2.23 7.54 -10.41
C TYR A 8 -2.96 7.26 -9.09
N PHE A 9 -4.10 7.95 -8.90
CA PHE A 9 -5.07 7.60 -7.87
C PHE A 9 -6.05 6.55 -8.44
N VAL A 10 -6.20 5.44 -7.73
CA VAL A 10 -7.10 4.32 -8.09
C VAL A 10 -8.04 3.94 -6.95
N GLY A 11 -8.00 4.69 -5.85
CA GLY A 11 -8.82 4.49 -4.66
C GLY A 11 -10.28 4.88 -4.81
N THR A 12 -10.97 4.93 -3.69
CA THR A 12 -12.36 5.37 -3.57
C THR A 12 -12.43 6.83 -3.10
N LYS A 13 -13.64 7.41 -3.05
CA LYS A 13 -13.82 8.83 -2.66
C LYS A 13 -13.24 9.18 -1.29
N GLY A 14 -13.19 8.22 -0.36
CA GLY A 14 -12.74 8.47 1.02
C GLY A 14 -11.44 7.76 1.40
N LEU A 15 -10.96 6.81 0.56
CA LEU A 15 -9.80 5.98 0.88
C LEU A 15 -8.77 6.01 -0.24
N GLY A 16 -7.54 6.38 0.10
CA GLY A 16 -6.43 6.47 -0.83
C GLY A 16 -5.90 5.09 -1.26
N ALA A 17 -5.86 4.86 -2.57
CA ALA A 17 -5.05 3.81 -3.17
C ALA A 17 -4.33 4.39 -4.39
N PHE A 18 -3.05 4.07 -4.53
CA PHE A 18 -2.19 4.70 -5.53
C PHE A 18 -1.50 3.65 -6.39
N LEU A 19 -1.46 3.89 -7.70
CA LEU A 19 -0.78 3.04 -8.65
C LEU A 19 0.44 3.77 -9.21
N PHE A 20 1.60 3.16 -9.09
CA PHE A 20 2.81 3.58 -9.79
C PHE A 20 3.01 2.66 -10.98
N THR A 21 3.01 3.24 -12.18
CA THR A 21 3.13 2.49 -13.43
C THR A 21 4.56 2.55 -13.96
N THR A 22 5.09 1.40 -14.39
CA THR A 22 6.41 1.30 -15.01
C THR A 22 6.39 0.32 -16.18
N SER A 23 7.46 0.28 -16.97
CA SER A 23 7.62 -0.70 -18.04
C SER A 23 7.88 -2.13 -17.54
N GLU A 24 8.27 -2.30 -16.26
CA GLU A 24 8.56 -3.60 -15.64
C GLU A 24 7.37 -4.18 -14.88
N GLY A 25 6.27 -3.46 -14.81
CA GLY A 25 5.07 -3.77 -14.05
C GLY A 25 4.63 -2.58 -13.19
N HIS A 26 3.69 -2.82 -12.28
CA HIS A 26 3.10 -1.75 -11.48
C HIS A 26 3.24 -2.04 -9.98
N ILE A 27 3.32 -0.97 -9.19
CA ILE A 27 3.27 -1.03 -7.72
C ILE A 27 1.93 -0.43 -7.29
N LEU A 28 1.16 -1.15 -6.48
CA LEU A 28 -0.07 -0.67 -5.86
C LEU A 28 0.18 -0.38 -4.38
N MET A 29 -0.09 0.85 -3.96
CA MET A 29 -0.02 1.27 -2.56
C MET A 29 -1.43 1.40 -1.98
N ASN A 30 -1.69 0.71 -0.89
CA ASN A 30 -2.97 0.60 -0.19
C ASN A 30 -4.10 0.01 -1.05
N THR A 31 -5.10 -0.56 -0.42
CA THR A 31 -6.18 -1.27 -1.12
C THR A 31 -7.59 -0.94 -0.60
N GLY A 32 -7.67 -0.04 0.39
CA GLY A 32 -8.96 0.31 0.98
C GLY A 32 -9.61 -0.85 1.75
N MET A 33 -10.92 -0.81 1.88
CA MET A 33 -11.75 -1.82 2.53
C MET A 33 -11.73 -3.15 1.73
N PRO A 34 -12.13 -4.29 2.34
CA PRO A 34 -12.26 -5.57 1.61
C PRO A 34 -13.10 -5.49 0.34
N SER A 35 -14.14 -4.66 0.34
CA SER A 35 -15.00 -4.43 -0.83
C SER A 35 -14.38 -3.54 -1.91
N SER A 36 -13.24 -2.90 -1.66
CA SER A 36 -12.61 -1.97 -2.61
C SER A 36 -11.85 -2.68 -3.73
N GLY A 37 -11.49 -3.95 -3.57
CA GLY A 37 -10.69 -4.69 -4.54
C GLY A 37 -11.23 -4.64 -5.99
N PRO A 38 -12.50 -5.02 -6.25
CA PRO A 38 -13.09 -4.90 -7.59
C PRO A 38 -13.07 -3.47 -8.15
N MET A 39 -13.31 -2.46 -7.30
CA MET A 39 -13.31 -1.05 -7.69
C MET A 39 -11.92 -0.57 -8.10
N ILE A 40 -10.86 -1.01 -7.40
CA ILE A 40 -9.47 -0.73 -7.77
C ILE A 40 -9.15 -1.35 -9.13
N VAL A 41 -9.52 -2.63 -9.33
CA VAL A 41 -9.34 -3.33 -10.62
C VAL A 41 -9.99 -2.55 -11.76
N ASP A 42 -11.23 -2.11 -11.58
CA ASP A 42 -11.96 -1.32 -12.58
C ASP A 42 -11.32 0.05 -12.80
N SER A 43 -10.82 0.69 -11.74
CA SER A 43 -10.12 1.97 -11.85
C SER A 43 -8.82 1.84 -12.65
N VAL A 44 -8.04 0.78 -12.43
CA VAL A 44 -6.82 0.48 -13.19
C VAL A 44 -7.14 0.27 -14.67
N ARG A 45 -8.18 -0.52 -15.00
CA ARG A 45 -8.63 -0.76 -16.38
C ARG A 45 -9.11 0.52 -17.08
N LYS A 46 -9.88 1.36 -16.39
CA LYS A 46 -10.37 2.66 -16.92
C LYS A 46 -9.22 3.64 -17.23
N LEU A 47 -8.08 3.49 -16.58
CA LEU A 47 -6.88 4.25 -16.88
C LEU A 47 -6.06 3.68 -18.06
N GLY A 48 -6.50 2.55 -18.63
CA GLY A 48 -5.83 1.89 -19.75
C GLY A 48 -4.73 0.91 -19.35
N PHE A 49 -4.60 0.60 -18.05
CA PHE A 49 -3.61 -0.35 -17.56
C PHE A 49 -4.22 -1.74 -17.34
N ARG A 50 -3.38 -2.74 -17.31
CA ARG A 50 -3.76 -4.12 -17.02
C ARG A 50 -3.55 -4.40 -15.53
N PRO A 51 -4.57 -4.77 -14.75
CA PRO A 51 -4.40 -5.12 -13.34
C PRO A 51 -3.43 -6.30 -13.12
N GLU A 52 -3.30 -7.18 -14.10
CA GLU A 52 -2.37 -8.33 -14.10
C GLU A 52 -0.89 -7.90 -14.11
N ASP A 53 -0.63 -6.63 -14.46
CA ASP A 53 0.72 -6.04 -14.41
C ASP A 53 1.06 -5.44 -13.05
N ILE A 54 0.16 -5.48 -12.07
CA ILE A 54 0.49 -5.21 -10.67
C ILE A 54 1.36 -6.37 -10.16
N LYS A 55 2.65 -6.11 -9.97
CA LYS A 55 3.63 -7.11 -9.53
C LYS A 55 3.94 -7.01 -8.04
N LEU A 56 3.77 -5.82 -7.49
CA LEU A 56 4.07 -5.55 -6.10
C LEU A 56 2.96 -4.70 -5.46
N MET A 57 2.61 -5.06 -4.24
CA MET A 57 1.72 -4.29 -3.39
C MET A 57 2.47 -3.87 -2.13
N ILE A 58 2.18 -2.66 -1.65
CA ILE A 58 2.74 -2.08 -0.43
C ILE A 58 1.64 -1.39 0.36
N ASN A 59 1.81 -1.27 1.66
CA ASN A 59 0.86 -0.56 2.51
C ASN A 59 1.51 0.61 3.25
N GLY A 60 0.71 1.55 3.70
CA GLY A 60 1.11 2.55 4.66
C GLY A 60 0.96 2.03 6.10
N HIS A 61 -0.13 1.31 6.41
CA HIS A 61 -0.33 0.63 7.68
C HIS A 61 -1.38 -0.49 7.58
N ALA A 62 -1.43 -1.39 8.57
CA ALA A 62 -2.18 -2.64 8.48
C ALA A 62 -3.61 -2.59 9.04
N HIS A 63 -4.31 -1.44 8.99
CA HIS A 63 -5.74 -1.38 9.31
C HIS A 63 -6.61 -1.71 8.09
N ILE A 64 -7.85 -2.11 8.36
CA ILE A 64 -8.83 -2.59 7.37
C ILE A 64 -9.06 -1.63 6.19
N ASP A 65 -9.05 -0.32 6.44
CA ASP A 65 -9.29 0.72 5.43
C ASP A 65 -8.08 1.00 4.52
N HIS A 66 -6.94 0.38 4.80
CA HIS A 66 -5.73 0.39 3.97
C HIS A 66 -5.38 -1.00 3.44
N ALA A 67 -5.60 -2.04 4.27
CA ALA A 67 -5.15 -3.40 3.99
C ALA A 67 -6.25 -4.35 3.51
N GLY A 68 -7.51 -3.95 3.57
CA GLY A 68 -8.67 -4.84 3.47
C GLY A 68 -8.75 -5.68 2.19
N ALA A 69 -8.27 -5.18 1.05
CA ALA A 69 -8.38 -5.89 -0.21
C ALA A 69 -7.06 -6.54 -0.70
N PHE A 70 -5.99 -6.57 0.10
CA PHE A 70 -4.74 -7.22 -0.32
C PHE A 70 -4.91 -8.69 -0.64
N ALA A 71 -5.62 -9.47 0.21
CA ALA A 71 -5.88 -10.89 -0.03
C ALA A 71 -6.57 -11.11 -1.38
N TYR A 72 -7.65 -10.36 -1.65
CA TYR A 72 -8.39 -10.43 -2.91
C TYR A 72 -7.51 -10.18 -4.14
N LEU A 73 -6.67 -9.13 -4.08
CA LEU A 73 -5.82 -8.76 -5.20
C LEU A 73 -4.65 -9.74 -5.37
N LYS A 74 -4.09 -10.23 -4.27
CA LYS A 74 -3.03 -11.23 -4.27
C LYS A 74 -3.48 -12.54 -4.88
N ASP A 75 -4.64 -13.05 -4.47
CA ASP A 75 -5.22 -14.27 -5.02
C ASP A 75 -5.50 -14.16 -6.53
N ARG A 76 -5.92 -12.98 -6.96
CA ARG A 76 -6.33 -12.74 -8.34
C ARG A 76 -5.15 -12.53 -9.30
N PHE A 77 -4.08 -11.87 -8.85
CA PHE A 77 -2.98 -11.43 -9.72
C PHE A 77 -1.62 -12.02 -9.37
N GLY A 78 -1.50 -12.70 -8.23
CA GLY A 78 -0.23 -13.27 -7.77
C GLY A 78 0.83 -12.20 -7.44
N ALA A 79 0.41 -10.94 -7.18
CA ALA A 79 1.32 -9.86 -6.82
C ALA A 79 1.99 -10.14 -5.48
N GLN A 80 3.27 -9.78 -5.35
CA GLN A 80 3.97 -9.84 -4.08
C GLN A 80 3.46 -8.75 -3.14
N LEU A 81 3.48 -9.00 -1.84
CA LEU A 81 3.12 -8.04 -0.80
C LEU A 81 4.35 -7.75 0.08
N ALA A 82 4.73 -6.47 0.14
CA ALA A 82 5.81 -5.99 0.99
C ALA A 82 5.26 -5.12 2.12
N VAL A 83 5.63 -5.43 3.36
CA VAL A 83 5.08 -4.81 4.57
C VAL A 83 6.21 -4.51 5.55
N MET A 84 6.12 -3.39 6.27
CA MET A 84 7.02 -3.06 7.36
C MET A 84 6.98 -4.15 8.43
N LYS A 85 8.15 -4.54 8.94
CA LYS A 85 8.34 -5.67 9.87
C LYS A 85 7.30 -5.73 10.99
N ASP A 86 7.01 -4.59 11.60
CA ASP A 86 6.19 -4.55 12.81
C ASP A 86 4.67 -4.58 12.53
N ASP A 87 4.25 -4.53 11.24
CA ASP A 87 2.88 -4.76 10.79
C ASP A 87 2.67 -6.13 10.12
N VAL A 88 3.71 -6.96 9.99
CA VAL A 88 3.59 -8.29 9.36
C VAL A 88 2.58 -9.17 10.08
N ALA A 89 2.65 -9.23 11.41
CA ALA A 89 1.73 -10.05 12.20
C ALA A 89 0.27 -9.59 12.05
N ALA A 90 0.00 -8.28 12.01
CA ALA A 90 -1.31 -7.73 11.76
C ALA A 90 -1.81 -8.11 10.36
N MET A 91 -1.00 -7.94 9.32
CA MET A 91 -1.35 -8.29 7.94
C MET A 91 -1.68 -9.78 7.78
N GLU A 92 -0.87 -10.65 8.37
CA GLU A 92 -1.03 -12.12 8.25
C GLU A 92 -2.10 -12.70 9.17
N SER A 93 -2.54 -11.97 10.20
CA SER A 93 -3.67 -12.34 11.06
C SER A 93 -5.00 -11.71 10.66
N GLY A 94 -4.99 -10.72 9.74
CA GLY A 94 -6.16 -9.90 9.44
C GLY A 94 -6.50 -8.92 10.55
N ASP A 95 -5.45 -8.39 11.20
CA ASP A 95 -5.49 -7.41 12.29
C ASP A 95 -6.04 -7.92 13.63
N ARG A 96 -5.86 -9.23 13.90
CA ARG A 96 -6.22 -9.77 15.22
C ARG A 96 -5.35 -9.20 16.32
N GLY A 97 -6.01 -8.78 17.41
CA GLY A 97 -5.33 -8.30 18.59
C GLY A 97 -4.68 -6.92 18.40
N ASP A 98 -5.22 -6.10 17.48
CA ASP A 98 -4.79 -4.71 17.37
C ASP A 98 -4.83 -4.01 18.74
N PHE A 99 -3.83 -3.22 19.04
CA PHE A 99 -3.70 -2.61 20.37
C PHE A 99 -4.75 -1.53 20.68
N LYS A 100 -5.45 -1.01 19.65
CA LYS A 100 -6.51 0.00 19.79
C LYS A 100 -7.89 -0.60 19.60
N TYR A 101 -8.05 -1.45 18.60
CA TYR A 101 -9.36 -1.91 18.14
C TYR A 101 -9.64 -3.38 18.49
N ALA A 102 -8.66 -4.09 19.07
CA ALA A 102 -8.76 -5.54 19.33
C ALA A 102 -9.16 -6.30 18.06
N ASP A 103 -10.30 -6.94 18.03
CA ASP A 103 -10.82 -7.71 16.89
C ASP A 103 -12.04 -7.02 16.21
N ASP A 104 -12.25 -5.72 16.43
CA ASP A 104 -13.46 -5.02 15.93
C ASP A 104 -13.43 -4.81 14.41
N PHE A 105 -12.25 -4.73 13.79
CA PHE A 105 -12.08 -4.37 12.38
C PHE A 105 -11.23 -5.39 11.60
N LEU A 106 -11.57 -6.67 11.73
CA LEU A 106 -10.86 -7.73 11.01
C LEU A 106 -11.09 -7.68 9.50
N TYR A 107 -10.07 -8.10 8.76
CA TYR A 107 -10.11 -8.24 7.31
C TYR A 107 -9.48 -9.58 6.86
N PRO A 108 -9.68 -10.01 5.60
CA PRO A 108 -9.06 -11.23 5.08
C PRO A 108 -7.54 -11.16 5.16
N PRO A 109 -6.88 -12.08 5.88
CA PRO A 109 -5.43 -12.06 6.05
C PRO A 109 -4.71 -12.26 4.73
N ALA A 110 -3.57 -11.57 4.56
CA ALA A 110 -2.74 -11.66 3.38
C ALA A 110 -1.31 -12.04 3.75
N LYS A 111 -0.78 -13.11 3.12
CA LYS A 111 0.61 -13.53 3.32
C LYS A 111 1.57 -12.46 2.84
N VAL A 112 2.52 -12.10 3.68
CA VAL A 112 3.62 -11.19 3.36
C VAL A 112 4.74 -11.94 2.64
N ASP A 113 5.21 -11.42 1.50
CA ASP A 113 6.29 -12.03 0.72
C ASP A 113 7.64 -11.34 0.99
N ARG A 114 7.61 -10.04 1.31
CA ARG A 114 8.80 -9.25 1.61
C ARG A 114 8.60 -8.42 2.88
N VAL A 115 9.45 -8.66 3.86
CA VAL A 115 9.49 -7.88 5.11
C VAL A 115 10.42 -6.69 4.92
N LEU A 116 9.91 -5.49 5.20
CA LEU A 116 10.65 -4.23 5.08
C LEU A 116 11.15 -3.75 6.44
N ARG A 117 12.21 -2.97 6.41
CA ARG A 117 12.80 -2.26 7.55
C ARG A 117 12.90 -0.77 7.23
N ASP A 118 13.12 0.03 8.25
CA ASP A 118 13.35 1.47 8.10
C ASP A 118 14.47 1.77 7.10
N GLY A 119 14.20 2.66 6.15
CA GLY A 119 15.12 3.03 5.08
C GLY A 119 15.18 2.06 3.90
N ASP A 120 14.47 0.94 3.93
CA ASP A 120 14.44 0.02 2.78
C ASP A 120 13.86 0.67 1.54
N THR A 121 14.40 0.31 0.39
CA THR A 121 13.98 0.84 -0.91
C THR A 121 13.34 -0.22 -1.79
N ILE A 122 12.40 0.23 -2.61
CA ILE A 122 11.78 -0.53 -3.69
C ILE A 122 12.02 0.22 -4.97
N ARG A 123 12.68 -0.45 -5.93
CA ARG A 123 12.85 0.06 -7.28
C ARG A 123 12.11 -0.83 -8.27
N MET A 124 11.36 -0.22 -9.17
CA MET A 124 10.75 -0.89 -10.31
C MET A 124 10.77 0.09 -11.49
N GLY A 125 11.52 -0.22 -12.53
CA GLY A 125 11.80 0.72 -13.61
C GLY A 125 12.35 2.06 -13.08
N ASP A 126 11.74 3.15 -13.48
CA ASP A 126 12.14 4.51 -13.09
C ASP A 126 11.53 4.98 -11.75
N VAL A 127 10.72 4.15 -11.10
CA VAL A 127 10.13 4.47 -9.79
C VAL A 127 11.03 3.96 -8.68
N LEU A 128 11.39 4.86 -7.75
CA LEU A 128 12.09 4.53 -6.52
C LEU A 128 11.26 4.98 -5.33
N LEU A 129 10.89 4.02 -4.49
CA LEU A 129 10.17 4.24 -3.23
C LEU A 129 11.10 3.94 -2.05
N THR A 130 11.09 4.79 -1.03
CA THR A 130 11.78 4.55 0.24
C THR A 130 10.75 4.44 1.36
N ALA A 131 10.86 3.38 2.16
CA ALA A 131 10.00 3.12 3.31
C ALA A 131 10.63 3.71 4.57
N TYR A 132 9.96 4.65 5.23
CA TYR A 132 10.35 5.14 6.53
C TYR A 132 9.39 4.61 7.59
N HIS A 133 9.93 3.95 8.59
CA HIS A 133 9.17 3.45 9.73
C HIS A 133 8.71 4.63 10.59
N THR A 134 7.40 4.89 10.60
CA THR A 134 6.77 6.00 11.35
C THR A 134 5.66 5.45 12.27
N PRO A 135 6.05 4.64 13.29
CA PRO A 135 5.08 3.94 14.13
C PRO A 135 4.26 4.88 14.99
N GLY A 136 3.08 4.40 15.44
CA GLY A 136 2.19 5.16 16.32
C GLY A 136 0.72 4.93 15.98
N HIS A 137 0.36 4.93 14.72
CA HIS A 137 -0.99 4.59 14.26
C HIS A 137 -1.21 3.06 14.24
N THR A 138 -0.25 2.35 13.67
CA THR A 138 0.05 0.93 13.91
C THR A 138 1.51 0.80 14.35
N ARG A 139 1.94 -0.43 14.68
CA ARG A 139 3.34 -0.70 15.06
C ARG A 139 4.29 -0.56 13.87
N GLY A 140 3.82 -0.87 12.67
CA GLY A 140 4.57 -0.83 11.42
C GLY A 140 4.12 0.27 10.46
N ALA A 141 3.42 1.30 10.93
CA ALA A 141 3.03 2.42 10.08
C ALA A 141 4.25 3.00 9.34
N THR A 142 4.06 3.26 8.06
CA THR A 142 5.13 3.55 7.11
C THR A 142 4.82 4.82 6.33
N THR A 143 5.70 5.80 6.39
CA THR A 143 5.72 6.92 5.45
C THR A 143 6.52 6.52 4.21
N TRP A 144 5.90 6.61 3.04
CA TRP A 144 6.58 6.34 1.78
C TRP A 144 7.04 7.64 1.11
N ILE A 145 8.29 7.64 0.64
CA ILE A 145 8.84 8.71 -0.20
C ILE A 145 9.06 8.16 -1.60
N ALA A 146 8.39 8.74 -2.58
CA ALA A 146 8.58 8.44 -4.00
C ALA A 146 9.44 9.50 -4.68
N ASN A 147 10.54 9.06 -5.31
CA ASN A 147 11.35 9.91 -6.18
C ASN A 147 10.93 9.63 -7.64
N LEU A 148 10.37 10.63 -8.30
CA LEU A 148 9.83 10.53 -9.64
C LEU A 148 10.53 11.54 -10.57
N VAL A 149 10.75 11.16 -11.82
CA VAL A 149 11.21 12.09 -12.86
C VAL A 149 10.10 12.23 -13.91
N VAL A 150 9.63 13.44 -14.13
CA VAL A 150 8.57 13.73 -15.11
C VAL A 150 9.02 14.89 -15.98
N ASP A 151 9.07 14.68 -17.29
CA ASP A 151 9.53 15.66 -18.28
C ASP A 151 10.89 16.28 -17.93
N GLY A 152 11.82 15.42 -17.47
CA GLY A 152 13.18 15.81 -17.06
C GLY A 152 13.29 16.52 -15.71
N LYS A 153 12.16 16.73 -15.00
CA LYS A 153 12.12 17.38 -13.69
C LYS A 153 11.96 16.34 -12.58
N ALA A 154 12.79 16.43 -11.54
CA ALA A 154 12.68 15.59 -10.36
C ALA A 154 11.61 16.10 -9.38
N TYR A 155 10.84 15.14 -8.85
CA TYR A 155 9.82 15.36 -7.83
C TYR A 155 10.01 14.39 -6.68
N VAL A 156 9.77 14.89 -5.47
CA VAL A 156 9.70 14.08 -4.25
C VAL A 156 8.26 14.12 -3.78
N VAL A 157 7.61 12.96 -3.71
CA VAL A 157 6.23 12.82 -3.26
C VAL A 157 6.22 12.02 -1.97
N ALA A 158 5.66 12.60 -0.91
CA ALA A 158 5.51 11.93 0.38
C ALA A 158 4.08 11.40 0.56
N PHE A 159 4.00 10.19 1.09
CA PHE A 159 2.76 9.55 1.53
C PHE A 159 2.88 9.27 3.03
N PRO A 160 2.57 10.27 3.90
CA PRO A 160 2.59 10.11 5.35
C PRO A 160 1.35 9.33 5.76
N ASP A 161 1.43 8.02 5.73
CA ASP A 161 0.32 7.15 6.08
C ASP A 161 0.36 6.83 7.58
N GLY A 162 -0.81 6.82 8.22
CA GLY A 162 -0.89 6.60 9.66
C GLY A 162 -0.22 7.72 10.48
N ALA A 163 -0.25 8.96 9.97
CA ALA A 163 0.32 10.11 10.69
C ALA A 163 -0.50 10.42 11.95
N GLY A 164 -0.04 9.93 13.09
CA GLY A 164 -0.67 10.13 14.40
C GLY A 164 -0.48 8.92 15.32
N PHE A 165 -0.67 9.14 16.59
CA PHE A 165 -0.57 8.10 17.61
C PHE A 165 -1.95 7.62 18.02
N ASN A 166 -2.21 6.33 17.88
CA ASN A 166 -3.41 5.73 18.42
C ASN A 166 -3.25 5.50 19.93
N PRO A 167 -4.32 5.71 20.74
CA PRO A 167 -4.31 5.35 22.15
C PRO A 167 -3.96 3.88 22.34
N GLY A 168 -3.07 3.60 23.29
CA GLY A 168 -2.59 2.23 23.57
C GLY A 168 -1.28 1.86 22.89
N TYR A 169 -0.75 2.67 21.99
CA TYR A 169 0.59 2.47 21.44
C TYR A 169 1.65 2.54 22.56
N ARG A 170 2.51 1.51 22.66
CA ARG A 170 3.60 1.39 23.63
C ARG A 170 4.83 0.78 23.00
#